data_ee0027bef5382253c1475996b4f99f7a
#
_entry.id   ee0027bef5382253c1475996b4f99f7a
#
_cell.length_a   1.000
_cell.length_b   1.000
_cell.length_c   1.000
_cell.angle_alpha   90.00
_cell.angle_beta   90.00
_cell.angle_gamma   90.00
#
_symmetry.space_group_name_H-M   'P 1'
#
loop_
_entity.id
_entity.type
_entity.pdbx_description
1 polymer ?
#
loop_
_entity_poly.entity_id
_entity_poly.type
_entity_poly.pdbx_seq_one_letter_code
_entity_poly.pdbx_strand_id
1 'polypeptide(L)'
;WIMRVAFNSLEEAGEYLDQLLRETNDDVQFSQALSKASKSVLGYFFHFSSDGLDHLTPTQRKLYFEDIKRSRFNGFLRSDENLQLSSLNFPTAFAVESNISSISRTASRSGYLSFDLESDGSVKKLPLIVRYVDRGKDHYFPPFSLRILEQYLQGSLLFRVNELGMEEVILDNDNPIVIPTNSKGEMEVNYL
;
A
#
# COMPACT_ATOMS: atom_id res chain seq x y z
N TRP A 1 26.93 -32.71 19.99
CA TRP A 1 27.65 -32.73 18.71
C TRP A 1 28.02 -31.26 18.38
N ILE A 2 29.29 -30.89 18.59
CA ILE A 2 29.81 -29.61 18.16
C ILE A 2 30.30 -29.81 16.74
N MET A 3 29.60 -29.22 15.78
CA MET A 3 30.05 -29.20 14.40
C MET A 3 31.25 -28.26 14.31
N ARG A 4 32.44 -28.78 14.07
CA ARG A 4 33.62 -27.96 13.77
C ARG A 4 33.61 -27.69 12.27
N VAL A 5 33.38 -26.44 11.90
CA VAL A 5 33.56 -25.95 10.52
C VAL A 5 34.97 -25.39 10.42
N ALA A 6 35.79 -25.92 9.54
CA ALA A 6 37.14 -25.43 9.25
C ALA A 6 37.10 -24.65 7.95
N PHE A 7 37.57 -23.40 7.97
CA PHE A 7 37.66 -22.53 6.79
C PHE A 7 39.12 -22.41 6.35
N ASN A 8 39.34 -22.42 5.05
CA ASN A 8 40.69 -22.28 4.45
C ASN A 8 41.08 -20.82 4.30
N SER A 9 40.15 -19.87 4.34
CA SER A 9 40.40 -18.45 4.24
C SER A 9 39.41 -17.61 5.04
N LEU A 10 39.73 -16.35 5.31
CA LEU A 10 38.79 -15.39 5.91
C LEU A 10 37.61 -15.09 4.99
N GLU A 11 37.82 -15.14 3.68
CA GLU A 11 36.78 -14.93 2.67
C GLU A 11 35.75 -16.07 2.71
N GLU A 12 36.20 -17.34 2.75
CA GLU A 12 35.33 -18.51 2.90
C GLU A 12 34.55 -18.48 4.22
N ALA A 13 35.17 -18.06 5.31
CA ALA A 13 34.50 -17.87 6.59
C ALA A 13 33.46 -16.75 6.53
N GLY A 14 33.75 -15.66 5.82
CA GLY A 14 32.81 -14.56 5.59
C GLY A 14 31.58 -14.98 4.78
N GLU A 15 31.78 -15.67 3.68
CA GLU A 15 30.71 -16.22 2.84
C GLU A 15 29.80 -17.19 3.62
N TYR A 16 30.39 -18.04 4.43
CA TYR A 16 29.62 -18.98 5.28
C TYR A 16 28.80 -18.26 6.35
N LEU A 17 29.36 -17.24 7.00
CA LEU A 17 28.64 -16.43 7.96
C LEU A 17 27.50 -15.66 7.31
N ASP A 18 27.70 -15.10 6.13
CA ASP A 18 26.68 -14.43 5.36
C ASP A 18 25.55 -15.38 4.93
N GLN A 19 25.91 -16.62 4.58
CA GLN A 19 24.92 -17.65 4.26
C GLN A 19 24.11 -18.03 5.51
N LEU A 20 24.75 -18.27 6.67
CA LEU A 20 24.07 -18.54 7.92
C LEU A 20 23.13 -17.39 8.33
N LEU A 21 23.59 -16.15 8.22
CA LEU A 21 22.77 -14.97 8.52
C LEU A 21 21.54 -14.89 7.61
N ARG A 22 21.65 -15.25 6.34
CA ARG A 22 20.51 -15.31 5.41
C ARG A 22 19.54 -16.45 5.76
N GLU A 23 20.07 -17.62 6.11
CA GLU A 23 19.28 -18.81 6.45
C GLU A 23 18.56 -18.68 7.80
N THR A 24 19.11 -17.90 8.75
CA THR A 24 18.53 -17.67 10.08
C THR A 24 17.70 -16.38 10.17
N ASN A 25 17.66 -15.58 9.11
CA ASN A 25 16.87 -14.34 9.09
C ASN A 25 15.47 -14.60 8.55
N ASP A 26 14.48 -14.64 9.45
CA ASP A 26 13.08 -14.91 9.13
C ASP A 26 12.51 -13.92 8.11
N ASP A 27 12.94 -12.65 8.16
CA ASP A 27 12.51 -11.63 7.20
C ASP A 27 13.01 -11.91 5.78
N VAL A 28 14.23 -12.43 5.65
CA VAL A 28 14.79 -12.86 4.35
C VAL A 28 14.06 -14.07 3.82
N GLN A 29 13.79 -15.07 4.67
CA GLN A 29 13.03 -16.25 4.27
C GLN A 29 11.61 -15.88 3.86
N PHE A 30 10.94 -15.03 4.64
CA PHE A 30 9.61 -14.54 4.31
C PHE A 30 9.58 -13.73 3.01
N SER A 31 10.55 -12.83 2.81
CA SER A 31 10.73 -12.09 1.57
C SER A 31 10.91 -13.03 0.37
N GLN A 32 11.73 -14.09 0.49
CA GLN A 32 11.90 -15.09 -0.55
C GLN A 32 10.63 -15.88 -0.83
N ALA A 33 9.86 -16.23 0.21
CA ALA A 33 8.57 -16.89 0.05
C ALA A 33 7.57 -16.00 -0.68
N LEU A 34 7.49 -14.71 -0.31
CA LEU A 34 6.66 -13.72 -1.00
C LEU A 34 7.05 -13.54 -2.47
N SER A 35 8.35 -13.53 -2.79
CA SER A 35 8.81 -13.39 -4.17
C SER A 35 8.41 -14.56 -5.07
N LYS A 36 8.23 -15.76 -4.49
CA LYS A 36 7.74 -16.97 -5.17
C LYS A 36 6.21 -17.00 -5.25
N ALA A 37 5.53 -16.30 -4.36
CA ALA A 37 4.06 -16.22 -4.36
C ALA A 37 3.59 -15.29 -5.46
N SER A 38 2.92 -15.85 -6.49
CA SER A 38 2.39 -15.06 -7.61
C SER A 38 1.26 -14.10 -7.22
N LYS A 39 0.62 -14.33 -6.07
CA LYS A 39 -0.56 -13.60 -5.58
C LYS A 39 -0.39 -13.21 -4.13
N SER A 40 0.40 -12.18 -3.85
CA SER A 40 0.56 -11.63 -2.51
C SER A 40 0.12 -10.16 -2.48
N VAL A 41 -0.62 -9.79 -1.45
CA VAL A 41 -1.02 -8.40 -1.18
C VAL A 41 -0.58 -8.06 0.23
N LEU A 42 0.18 -6.97 0.40
CA LEU A 42 0.60 -6.48 1.70
C LEU A 42 -0.17 -5.23 2.11
N GLY A 43 -0.46 -5.15 3.41
CA GLY A 43 -1.03 -3.95 4.01
C GLY A 43 0.06 -3.00 4.50
N TYR A 44 -0.26 -1.70 4.53
CA TYR A 44 0.52 -0.65 5.17
C TYR A 44 -0.44 0.40 5.76
N PHE A 45 0.07 1.35 6.54
CA PHE A 45 -0.77 2.33 7.23
C PHE A 45 -0.46 3.74 6.76
N PHE A 46 -1.52 4.52 6.52
CA PHE A 46 -1.49 5.97 6.44
C PHE A 46 -1.90 6.59 7.77
N HIS A 47 -1.30 7.71 8.10
CA HIS A 47 -1.66 8.57 9.22
C HIS A 47 -2.24 9.86 8.67
N PHE A 48 -3.41 10.26 9.16
CA PHE A 48 -4.13 11.46 8.69
C PHE A 48 -3.83 12.69 9.54
N SER A 49 -3.19 12.53 10.70
CA SER A 49 -2.69 13.60 11.56
C SER A 49 -1.21 13.44 11.86
N SER A 50 -0.61 14.45 12.48
CA SER A 50 0.77 14.38 13.00
C SER A 50 0.88 13.71 14.38
N ASP A 51 -0.25 13.41 15.02
CA ASP A 51 -0.30 12.97 16.40
C ASP A 51 0.34 11.58 16.56
N GLY A 52 1.18 11.44 17.58
CA GLY A 52 1.87 10.17 17.87
C GLY A 52 2.98 9.78 16.88
N LEU A 53 3.37 10.67 15.97
CA LEU A 53 4.38 10.37 14.93
C LEU A 53 5.78 10.88 15.24
N ASP A 54 6.08 11.23 16.50
CA ASP A 54 7.39 11.72 16.94
C ASP A 54 8.51 10.70 16.72
N HIS A 55 8.16 9.42 16.66
CA HIS A 55 9.07 8.32 16.37
C HIS A 55 9.52 8.28 14.89
N LEU A 56 8.77 8.92 13.98
CA LEU A 56 9.08 8.91 12.55
C LEU A 56 10.03 10.02 12.14
N THR A 57 11.28 9.68 11.95
CA THR A 57 12.27 10.61 11.40
C THR A 57 11.98 10.95 9.93
N PRO A 58 12.44 12.11 9.42
CA PRO A 58 12.30 12.47 8.01
C PRO A 58 12.89 11.41 7.05
N THR A 59 13.97 10.74 7.46
CA THR A 59 14.59 9.66 6.68
C THR A 59 13.67 8.43 6.60
N GLN A 60 13.05 8.03 7.71
CA GLN A 60 12.08 6.93 7.73
C GLN A 60 10.84 7.23 6.90
N ARG A 61 10.28 8.43 7.00
CA ARG A 61 9.13 8.84 6.17
C ARG A 61 9.43 8.71 4.67
N LYS A 62 10.64 9.14 4.25
CA LYS A 62 11.08 8.99 2.87
C LYS A 62 11.21 7.52 2.47
N LEU A 63 11.83 6.69 3.33
CA LEU A 63 12.01 5.27 3.07
C LEU A 63 10.66 4.56 2.92
N TYR A 64 9.74 4.77 3.85
CA TYR A 64 8.40 4.18 3.80
C TYR A 64 7.61 4.58 2.56
N PHE A 65 7.71 5.85 2.14
CA PHE A 65 7.09 6.27 0.89
C PHE A 65 7.70 5.56 -0.33
N GLU A 66 9.02 5.46 -0.42
CA GLU A 66 9.67 4.73 -1.53
C GLU A 66 9.25 3.25 -1.56
N ASP A 67 9.03 2.62 -0.41
CA ASP A 67 8.60 1.23 -0.31
C ASP A 67 7.15 1.01 -0.80
N ILE A 68 6.26 2.00 -0.64
CA ILE A 68 4.87 1.91 -1.11
C ILE A 68 4.66 2.54 -2.50
N LYS A 69 5.62 3.25 -3.04
CA LYS A 69 5.49 4.07 -4.25
C LYS A 69 4.96 3.30 -5.46
N ARG A 70 5.27 2.03 -5.59
CA ARG A 70 4.77 1.17 -6.66
C ARG A 70 3.28 0.80 -6.52
N SER A 71 2.69 0.95 -5.31
CA SER A 71 1.27 0.74 -5.07
C SER A 71 0.39 1.93 -5.47
N ARG A 72 1.00 2.99 -6.01
CA ARG A 72 0.27 4.15 -6.55
C ARG A 72 -0.74 3.73 -7.59
N PHE A 73 -1.77 4.52 -7.67
CA PHE A 73 -2.85 4.36 -8.61
C PHE A 73 -2.84 5.51 -9.63
N ASN A 74 -3.05 5.20 -10.90
CA ASN A 74 -3.03 6.18 -11.99
C ASN A 74 -4.20 6.02 -12.97
N GLY A 75 -5.09 5.06 -12.75
CA GLY A 75 -6.21 4.73 -13.64
C GLY A 75 -7.44 5.60 -13.43
N PHE A 76 -7.36 6.90 -13.76
CA PHE A 76 -8.48 7.83 -13.62
C PHE A 76 -9.21 8.02 -14.95
N LEU A 77 -10.54 7.82 -14.92
CA LEU A 77 -11.48 8.22 -15.95
C LEU A 77 -12.03 9.61 -15.58
N ARG A 78 -11.57 10.63 -16.27
CA ARG A 78 -11.95 12.02 -16.00
C ARG A 78 -13.06 12.45 -16.94
N SER A 79 -14.06 13.19 -16.42
CA SER A 79 -15.10 13.81 -17.24
C SER A 79 -14.56 14.93 -18.14
N ASP A 80 -13.48 15.60 -17.70
CA ASP A 80 -12.74 16.62 -18.45
C ASP A 80 -11.24 16.29 -18.36
N GLU A 81 -10.55 16.30 -19.48
CA GLU A 81 -9.09 16.04 -19.58
C GLU A 81 -8.27 17.08 -18.80
N ASN A 82 -8.80 18.31 -18.66
CA ASN A 82 -8.15 19.39 -17.89
C ASN A 82 -8.39 19.31 -16.39
N LEU A 83 -9.25 18.38 -15.91
CA LEU A 83 -9.56 18.24 -14.50
C LEU A 83 -8.29 17.92 -13.70
N GLN A 84 -7.95 18.82 -12.77
CA GLN A 84 -6.82 18.64 -11.88
C GLN A 84 -7.25 17.79 -10.66
N LEU A 85 -6.71 16.58 -10.52
CA LEU A 85 -7.03 15.70 -9.38
C LEU A 85 -6.68 16.33 -8.03
N SER A 86 -5.70 17.23 -7.99
CA SER A 86 -5.30 17.98 -6.79
C SER A 86 -6.37 18.93 -6.26
N SER A 87 -7.32 19.35 -7.10
CA SER A 87 -8.45 20.20 -6.68
C SER A 87 -9.59 19.42 -6.02
N LEU A 88 -9.58 18.08 -6.15
CA LEU A 88 -10.60 17.22 -5.56
C LEU A 88 -10.33 16.98 -4.07
N ASN A 89 -11.40 16.87 -3.28
CA ASN A 89 -11.33 16.78 -1.83
C ASN A 89 -11.17 15.33 -1.33
N PHE A 90 -10.13 14.65 -1.80
CA PHE A 90 -9.82 13.30 -1.32
C PHE A 90 -9.17 13.32 0.07
N PRO A 91 -9.42 12.29 0.91
CA PRO A 91 -8.68 12.11 2.15
C PRO A 91 -7.18 12.18 1.89
N THR A 92 -6.49 13.05 2.65
CA THR A 92 -5.06 13.30 2.44
C THR A 92 -4.27 12.81 3.64
N ALA A 93 -3.34 11.88 3.38
CA ALA A 93 -2.47 11.35 4.42
C ALA A 93 -1.32 12.32 4.72
N PHE A 94 -0.99 12.41 6.02
CA PHE A 94 0.14 13.18 6.54
C PHE A 94 1.45 12.39 6.50
N ALA A 95 1.38 11.10 6.82
CA ALA A 95 2.54 10.20 6.82
C ALA A 95 2.12 8.77 6.43
N VAL A 96 3.11 7.93 6.17
CA VAL A 96 2.93 6.52 5.89
C VAL A 96 3.91 5.69 6.71
N GLU A 97 3.47 4.53 7.17
CA GLU A 97 4.30 3.47 7.72
C GLU A 97 4.13 2.21 6.88
N SER A 98 5.24 1.76 6.30
CA SER A 98 5.29 0.53 5.50
C SER A 98 5.86 -0.64 6.30
N ASN A 99 5.75 -1.83 5.75
CA ASN A 99 6.56 -2.96 6.20
C ASN A 99 8.04 -2.68 5.96
N ILE A 100 8.92 -3.50 6.54
CA ILE A 100 10.35 -3.45 6.26
C ILE A 100 10.61 -3.56 4.75
N SER A 101 11.61 -2.86 4.26
CA SER A 101 11.85 -2.67 2.82
C SER A 101 12.03 -3.98 2.06
N SER A 102 12.69 -4.99 2.67
CA SER A 102 12.88 -6.31 2.08
C SER A 102 11.57 -7.03 1.79
N ILE A 103 10.58 -6.90 2.66
CA ILE A 103 9.24 -7.48 2.52
C ILE A 103 8.39 -6.64 1.56
N SER A 104 8.34 -5.31 1.79
CA SER A 104 7.54 -4.39 0.95
C SER A 104 7.84 -4.52 -0.54
N ARG A 105 9.12 -4.73 -0.90
CA ARG A 105 9.55 -4.78 -2.31
C ARG A 105 9.29 -6.09 -3.00
N THR A 106 8.98 -7.15 -2.28
CA THR A 106 8.78 -8.49 -2.86
C THR A 106 7.33 -8.85 -3.09
N ALA A 107 6.39 -8.27 -2.36
CA ALA A 107 4.97 -8.52 -2.59
C ALA A 107 4.52 -8.09 -4.00
N SER A 108 3.58 -8.83 -4.58
CA SER A 108 3.05 -8.51 -5.91
C SER A 108 2.25 -7.20 -5.92
N ARG A 109 1.51 -6.93 -4.86
CA ARG A 109 0.69 -5.73 -4.67
C ARG A 109 0.71 -5.27 -3.21
N SER A 110 0.32 -4.01 -2.98
CA SER A 110 0.09 -3.48 -1.63
C SER A 110 -1.01 -2.42 -1.63
N GLY A 111 -1.68 -2.26 -0.50
CA GLY A 111 -2.73 -1.27 -0.28
C GLY A 111 -2.79 -0.84 1.18
N TYR A 112 -3.40 0.31 1.47
CA TYR A 112 -3.48 0.80 2.84
C TYR A 112 -4.62 0.14 3.63
N LEU A 113 -4.42 0.05 4.95
CA LEU A 113 -5.38 -0.51 5.91
C LEU A 113 -6.05 0.57 6.78
N SER A 114 -5.67 1.83 6.60
CA SER A 114 -6.12 2.94 7.46
C SER A 114 -7.55 3.34 7.14
N PHE A 115 -8.32 3.58 8.19
CA PHE A 115 -9.66 4.17 8.15
C PHE A 115 -9.91 4.93 9.46
N ASP A 116 -10.85 5.87 9.43
CA ASP A 116 -11.25 6.59 10.61
C ASP A 116 -12.39 5.86 11.33
N LEU A 117 -12.31 5.84 12.67
CA LEU A 117 -13.39 5.36 13.51
C LEU A 117 -14.29 6.51 13.88
N GLU A 118 -15.60 6.27 13.83
CA GLU A 118 -16.57 7.18 14.43
C GLU A 118 -16.40 7.23 15.96
N SER A 119 -16.99 8.23 16.61
CA SER A 119 -16.92 8.38 18.08
C SER A 119 -17.48 7.18 18.86
N ASP A 120 -18.33 6.39 18.23
CA ASP A 120 -18.91 5.15 18.77
C ASP A 120 -18.07 3.89 18.49
N GLY A 121 -16.90 4.05 17.84
CA GLY A 121 -16.01 2.96 17.44
C GLY A 121 -16.46 2.21 16.19
N SER A 122 -17.54 2.63 15.52
CA SER A 122 -17.98 2.02 14.26
C SER A 122 -17.23 2.58 13.07
N VAL A 123 -17.17 1.80 11.99
CA VAL A 123 -16.66 2.24 10.68
C VAL A 123 -17.84 2.45 9.75
N LYS A 124 -18.28 3.68 9.57
CA LYS A 124 -19.43 3.99 8.69
C LYS A 124 -19.02 4.24 7.25
N LYS A 125 -17.80 4.72 7.04
CA LYS A 125 -17.27 5.04 5.73
C LYS A 125 -15.86 4.49 5.57
N LEU A 126 -15.59 3.96 4.38
CA LEU A 126 -14.26 3.49 3.99
C LEU A 126 -13.76 4.35 2.84
N PRO A 127 -12.66 5.06 2.99
CA PRO A 127 -12.03 5.73 1.86
C PRO A 127 -11.52 4.68 0.88
N LEU A 128 -11.91 4.81 -0.40
CA LEU A 128 -11.43 3.95 -1.48
C LEU A 128 -10.24 4.56 -2.21
N ILE A 129 -9.89 5.79 -1.86
CA ILE A 129 -8.72 6.51 -2.35
C ILE A 129 -8.15 7.38 -1.23
N VAL A 130 -6.83 7.44 -1.14
CA VAL A 130 -6.09 8.37 -0.28
C VAL A 130 -5.05 9.10 -1.11
N ARG A 131 -4.99 10.42 -0.96
CA ARG A 131 -3.95 11.27 -1.52
C ARG A 131 -2.77 11.35 -0.55
N TYR A 132 -1.56 11.25 -1.06
CA TYR A 132 -0.32 11.52 -0.33
C TYR A 132 0.54 12.49 -1.13
N VAL A 133 1.06 13.54 -0.49
CA VAL A 133 1.88 14.56 -1.15
C VAL A 133 3.34 14.33 -0.84
N ASP A 134 4.15 13.99 -1.85
CA ASP A 134 5.61 13.93 -1.74
C ASP A 134 6.25 15.03 -2.57
N ARG A 135 6.99 15.94 -1.94
CA ARG A 135 7.71 17.05 -2.60
C ARG A 135 6.85 17.87 -3.56
N GLY A 136 5.62 18.16 -3.16
CA GLY A 136 4.66 18.91 -3.95
C GLY A 136 4.02 18.15 -5.11
N LYS A 137 4.21 16.82 -5.17
CA LYS A 137 3.55 15.94 -6.14
C LYS A 137 2.51 15.07 -5.45
N ASP A 138 1.32 15.05 -6.02
CA ASP A 138 0.24 14.19 -5.55
C ASP A 138 0.42 12.75 -6.01
N HIS A 139 0.16 11.85 -5.10
CA HIS A 139 0.13 10.40 -5.33
C HIS A 139 -1.15 9.83 -4.74
N TYR A 140 -1.77 8.90 -5.45
CA TYR A 140 -3.05 8.32 -5.08
C TYR A 140 -2.90 6.84 -4.84
N PHE A 141 -3.56 6.34 -3.80
CA PHE A 141 -3.41 4.97 -3.33
C PHE A 141 -4.77 4.34 -3.06
N PRO A 142 -5.01 3.09 -3.48
CA PRO A 142 -6.21 2.35 -3.14
C PRO A 142 -6.03 1.59 -1.81
N PRO A 143 -7.14 1.25 -1.12
CA PRO A 143 -7.10 0.44 0.08
C PRO A 143 -6.71 -1.01 -0.23
N PHE A 144 -6.30 -1.71 0.81
CA PHE A 144 -5.94 -3.12 0.78
C PHE A 144 -7.08 -4.01 0.24
N SER A 145 -8.31 -3.72 0.62
CA SER A 145 -9.50 -4.44 0.14
C SER A 145 -9.65 -4.40 -1.39
N LEU A 146 -9.48 -3.22 -2.01
CA LEU A 146 -9.54 -3.10 -3.47
C LEU A 146 -8.38 -3.83 -4.16
N ARG A 147 -7.20 -3.83 -3.54
CA ARG A 147 -6.05 -4.58 -4.08
C ARG A 147 -6.25 -6.10 -4.02
N ILE A 148 -6.91 -6.59 -2.97
CA ILE A 148 -7.31 -8.00 -2.90
C ILE A 148 -8.32 -8.32 -4.00
N LEU A 149 -9.36 -7.51 -4.16
CA LEU A 149 -10.38 -7.72 -5.20
C LEU A 149 -9.76 -7.70 -6.61
N GLU A 150 -8.91 -6.72 -6.89
CA GLU A 150 -8.17 -6.62 -8.17
C GLU A 150 -7.34 -7.88 -8.44
N GLN A 151 -6.67 -8.40 -7.40
CA GLN A 151 -5.85 -9.61 -7.51
C GLN A 151 -6.71 -10.89 -7.66
N TYR A 152 -7.79 -10.98 -6.89
CA TYR A 152 -8.65 -12.16 -6.89
C TYR A 152 -9.45 -12.28 -8.19
N LEU A 153 -10.04 -11.18 -8.65
CA LEU A 153 -10.89 -11.14 -9.84
C LEU A 153 -10.10 -10.90 -11.14
N GLN A 154 -8.78 -10.74 -11.04
CA GLN A 154 -7.87 -10.49 -12.18
C GLN A 154 -8.30 -9.30 -13.05
N GLY A 155 -8.92 -8.30 -12.42
CA GLY A 155 -9.38 -7.08 -13.05
C GLY A 155 -8.37 -5.93 -12.92
N SER A 156 -8.77 -4.77 -13.43
CA SER A 156 -8.05 -3.50 -13.27
C SER A 156 -8.92 -2.47 -12.58
N LEU A 157 -8.37 -1.76 -11.60
CA LEU A 157 -9.11 -0.68 -10.94
C LEU A 157 -9.13 0.56 -11.83
N LEU A 158 -10.31 1.19 -11.95
CA LEU A 158 -10.50 2.48 -12.58
C LEU A 158 -11.33 3.37 -11.64
N PHE A 159 -10.93 4.63 -11.50
CA PHE A 159 -11.62 5.62 -10.67
C PHE A 159 -12.26 6.67 -11.58
N ARG A 160 -13.59 6.74 -11.58
CA ARG A 160 -14.31 7.76 -12.34
C ARG A 160 -14.46 9.02 -11.50
N VAL A 161 -14.04 10.14 -12.06
CA VAL A 161 -14.03 11.45 -11.39
C VAL A 161 -14.58 12.54 -12.28
N ASN A 162 -15.26 13.48 -11.66
CA ASN A 162 -15.75 14.70 -12.29
C ASN A 162 -15.34 15.93 -11.45
N GLU A 163 -15.81 17.11 -11.80
CA GLU A 163 -15.53 18.38 -11.12
C GLU A 163 -16.01 18.40 -9.65
N LEU A 164 -17.00 17.60 -9.30
CA LEU A 164 -17.55 17.50 -7.95
C LEU A 164 -16.80 16.51 -7.05
N GLY A 165 -15.97 15.63 -7.65
CA GLY A 165 -15.22 14.62 -6.91
C GLY A 165 -15.23 13.24 -7.58
N MET A 166 -15.16 12.18 -6.78
CA MET A 166 -15.28 10.81 -7.25
C MET A 166 -16.75 10.44 -7.42
N GLU A 167 -17.04 9.67 -8.44
CA GLU A 167 -18.37 9.10 -8.68
C GLU A 167 -18.41 7.63 -8.28
N GLU A 168 -17.43 6.87 -8.74
CA GLU A 168 -17.41 5.42 -8.54
C GLU A 168 -15.99 4.85 -8.74
N VAL A 169 -15.80 3.66 -8.19
CA VAL A 169 -14.68 2.77 -8.49
C VAL A 169 -15.18 1.62 -9.35
N ILE A 170 -14.51 1.37 -10.46
CA ILE A 170 -14.82 0.28 -11.38
C ILE A 170 -13.70 -0.75 -11.27
N LEU A 171 -14.07 -1.99 -10.99
CA LEU A 171 -13.20 -3.15 -11.21
C LEU A 171 -13.50 -3.70 -12.59
N ASP A 172 -12.66 -3.35 -13.54
CA ASP A 172 -12.79 -3.71 -14.96
C ASP A 172 -12.26 -5.11 -15.22
N ASN A 173 -13.15 -6.02 -15.55
CA ASN A 173 -12.88 -7.40 -15.96
C ASN A 173 -14.03 -7.87 -16.89
N ASP A 174 -14.12 -9.17 -17.19
CA ASP A 174 -15.19 -9.75 -18.04
C ASP A 174 -16.60 -9.44 -17.53
N ASN A 175 -16.76 -9.25 -16.20
CA ASN A 175 -18.01 -8.84 -15.55
C ASN A 175 -17.71 -7.63 -14.63
N PRO A 176 -17.71 -6.40 -15.14
CA PRO A 176 -17.30 -5.23 -14.37
C PRO A 176 -18.13 -5.03 -13.11
N ILE A 177 -17.45 -4.74 -11.99
CA ILE A 177 -18.08 -4.39 -10.72
C ILE A 177 -17.94 -2.90 -10.52
N VAL A 178 -19.08 -2.23 -10.29
CA VAL A 178 -19.14 -0.80 -10.02
C VAL A 178 -19.43 -0.58 -8.54
N ILE A 179 -18.57 0.16 -7.87
CA ILE A 179 -18.71 0.51 -6.45
C ILE A 179 -18.98 2.02 -6.38
N PRO A 180 -20.20 2.44 -6.03
CA PRO A 180 -20.54 3.86 -5.89
C PRO A 180 -19.82 4.46 -4.71
N THR A 181 -19.43 5.73 -4.84
CA THR A 181 -18.76 6.50 -3.79
C THR A 181 -19.42 7.86 -3.61
N ASN A 182 -19.14 8.50 -2.48
CA ASN A 182 -19.40 9.93 -2.37
C ASN A 182 -18.29 10.75 -3.08
N SER A 183 -18.46 12.06 -3.16
CA SER A 183 -17.51 12.96 -3.83
C SER A 183 -16.09 12.94 -3.25
N LYS A 184 -15.91 12.47 -2.01
CA LYS A 184 -14.59 12.29 -1.38
C LYS A 184 -13.93 10.96 -1.72
N GLY A 185 -14.63 10.07 -2.44
CA GLY A 185 -14.14 8.73 -2.74
C GLY A 185 -14.31 7.75 -1.58
N GLU A 186 -15.32 7.95 -0.74
CA GLU A 186 -15.65 7.07 0.38
C GLU A 186 -16.87 6.21 0.03
N MET A 187 -16.83 4.95 0.40
CA MET A 187 -17.95 4.01 0.34
C MET A 187 -18.61 3.92 1.72
N GLU A 188 -19.93 3.92 1.77
CA GLU A 188 -20.68 3.66 3.01
C GLU A 188 -20.70 2.17 3.32
N VAL A 189 -20.42 1.83 4.59
CA VAL A 189 -20.45 0.46 5.08
C VAL A 189 -21.88 0.14 5.57
N ASN A 190 -22.50 -0.84 4.93
CA ASN A 190 -23.82 -1.31 5.34
C ASN A 190 -23.67 -2.48 6.32
N TYR A 191 -24.06 -2.26 7.58
CA TYR A 191 -24.17 -3.31 8.59
C TYR A 191 -25.61 -3.87 8.53
N LEU A 192 -25.77 -5.04 7.94
CA LEU A 192 -27.04 -5.78 7.92
C LEU A 192 -27.29 -6.50 9.24
#